data_1946782dec61a5caf71f31d2ae51a40f
#
_entry.id   1946782dec61a5caf71f31d2ae51a40f
#
_cell.length_a   1.000
_cell.length_b   1.000
_cell.length_c   1.000
_cell.angle_alpha   90.00
_cell.angle_beta   90.00
_cell.angle_gamma   90.00
#
_symmetry.space_group_name_H-M   'P 1'
#
loop_
_entity.id
_entity.type
_entity.pdbx_description
1 polymer ?
#
loop_
_entity_poly.entity_id
_entity_poly.type
_entity_poly.pdbx_seq_one_letter_code
_entity_poly.pdbx_strand_id
1 'polypeptide(L)'
;MKPSSTPRKPFAGTGLASGLVVALGLLTGPAHAAGTASEQANVDVMIRQLNAVEAVARRSAELPSDGSTRYRLDYNRLAADIARIRQGLQDYLAPSRAQPRDAAELSGQYQREGAQP
;
A
#
# COMPACT_ATOMS: atom_id res chain seq x y z
N MET A 1 -69.26 -15.61 -57.47
CA MET A 1 -68.82 -15.81 -56.03
C MET A 1 -67.80 -14.79 -55.69
N LYS A 2 -68.11 -14.00 -54.75
CA LYS A 2 -67.42 -12.74 -54.39
C LYS A 2 -66.58 -12.96 -53.14
N PRO A 3 -65.27 -12.66 -53.10
CA PRO A 3 -64.54 -12.56 -51.82
C PRO A 3 -64.59 -11.13 -51.28
N SER A 4 -65.03 -11.02 -50.07
CA SER A 4 -65.11 -9.80 -49.30
C SER A 4 -63.73 -9.30 -48.85
N SER A 5 -63.46 -8.10 -49.25
CA SER A 5 -62.25 -7.36 -48.77
C SER A 5 -62.54 -6.69 -47.42
N THR A 6 -61.80 -7.04 -46.39
CA THR A 6 -61.85 -6.39 -45.09
C THR A 6 -60.84 -5.24 -45.07
N PRO A 7 -61.21 -4.02 -44.68
CA PRO A 7 -60.26 -2.93 -44.57
C PRO A 7 -59.45 -3.02 -43.28
N ARG A 8 -58.14 -2.96 -43.37
CA ARG A 8 -57.25 -2.85 -42.26
C ARG A 8 -57.26 -1.40 -41.78
N LYS A 9 -57.58 -1.23 -40.52
CA LYS A 9 -57.43 0.04 -39.82
C LYS A 9 -55.92 0.32 -39.53
N PRO A 10 -55.41 1.54 -39.71
CA PRO A 10 -54.08 1.91 -39.29
C PRO A 10 -54.06 2.15 -37.77
N PHE A 11 -53.25 1.40 -37.07
CA PHE A 11 -52.92 1.70 -35.68
C PHE A 11 -51.95 2.88 -35.65
N ALA A 12 -52.45 3.99 -35.16
CA ALA A 12 -51.62 5.11 -34.76
C ALA A 12 -50.92 4.73 -33.44
N GLY A 13 -49.66 4.31 -33.54
CA GLY A 13 -48.80 4.08 -32.41
C GLY A 13 -48.26 5.41 -31.88
N THR A 14 -48.84 5.87 -30.79
CA THR A 14 -48.32 7.00 -30.02
C THR A 14 -47.00 6.59 -29.39
N GLY A 15 -45.91 7.15 -29.90
CA GLY A 15 -44.56 6.92 -29.35
C GLY A 15 -44.44 7.55 -27.97
N LEU A 16 -44.38 6.72 -26.96
CA LEU A 16 -43.91 7.08 -25.64
C LEU A 16 -42.38 7.12 -25.68
N ALA A 17 -41.82 8.32 -25.86
CA ALA A 17 -40.41 8.57 -25.64
C ALA A 17 -40.12 8.39 -24.16
N SER A 18 -39.72 7.19 -23.78
CA SER A 18 -39.22 6.87 -22.46
C SER A 18 -37.81 7.46 -22.33
N GLY A 19 -37.73 8.64 -21.76
CA GLY A 19 -36.46 9.27 -21.41
C GLY A 19 -35.77 8.43 -20.35
N LEU A 20 -34.75 7.69 -20.77
CA LEU A 20 -33.79 7.04 -19.85
C LEU A 20 -32.90 8.13 -19.22
N VAL A 21 -33.32 8.65 -18.10
CA VAL A 21 -32.45 9.48 -17.23
C VAL A 21 -31.47 8.52 -16.59
N VAL A 22 -30.30 8.37 -17.19
CA VAL A 22 -29.15 7.76 -16.55
C VAL A 22 -28.68 8.75 -15.48
N ALA A 23 -29.13 8.55 -14.26
CA ALA A 23 -28.56 9.19 -13.08
C ALA A 23 -27.16 8.62 -12.89
N LEU A 24 -26.15 9.31 -13.45
CA LEU A 24 -24.76 9.06 -13.19
C LEU A 24 -24.49 9.54 -11.76
N GLY A 25 -24.82 8.68 -10.79
CA GLY A 25 -24.48 8.88 -9.38
C GLY A 25 -22.97 8.96 -9.28
N LEU A 26 -22.45 10.16 -9.09
CA LEU A 26 -21.08 10.40 -8.68
C LEU A 26 -20.90 9.74 -7.32
N LEU A 27 -20.44 8.50 -7.30
CA LEU A 27 -19.89 7.83 -6.12
C LEU A 27 -18.57 8.52 -5.79
N THR A 28 -18.66 9.74 -5.27
CA THR A 28 -17.54 10.35 -4.54
C THR A 28 -17.45 9.61 -3.20
N GLY A 29 -16.86 8.41 -3.25
CA GLY A 29 -16.44 7.75 -2.03
C GLY A 29 -15.47 8.68 -1.29
N PRO A 30 -15.48 8.70 0.06
CA PRO A 30 -14.53 9.46 0.81
C PRO A 30 -13.12 9.04 0.36
N ALA A 31 -12.34 10.00 -0.12
CA ALA A 31 -10.92 9.78 -0.40
C ALA A 31 -10.28 9.40 0.93
N HIS A 32 -10.04 8.10 1.11
CA HIS A 32 -9.37 7.60 2.30
C HIS A 32 -7.93 8.08 2.21
N ALA A 33 -7.48 8.77 3.26
CA ALA A 33 -6.11 9.27 3.39
C ALA A 33 -5.04 8.15 3.45
N ALA A 34 -5.45 6.91 3.33
CA ALA A 34 -4.62 5.71 3.44
C ALA A 34 -4.36 5.04 2.08
N GLY A 35 -4.14 5.80 1.03
CA GLY A 35 -3.75 5.26 -0.28
C GLY A 35 -4.79 4.34 -0.94
N THR A 36 -4.50 3.90 -2.17
CA THR A 36 -5.31 2.92 -2.89
C THR A 36 -5.10 1.51 -2.32
N ALA A 37 -6.03 0.57 -2.57
CA ALA A 37 -5.86 -0.82 -2.18
C ALA A 37 -4.56 -1.44 -2.72
N SER A 38 -4.13 -1.05 -3.92
CA SER A 38 -2.85 -1.49 -4.50
C SER A 38 -1.65 -0.93 -3.74
N GLU A 39 -1.72 0.33 -3.31
CA GLU A 39 -0.65 0.95 -2.51
C GLU A 39 -0.54 0.28 -1.13
N GLN A 40 -1.66 0.02 -0.47
CA GLN A 40 -1.68 -0.71 0.80
C GLN A 40 -1.05 -2.10 0.66
N ALA A 41 -1.41 -2.85 -0.40
CA ALA A 41 -0.81 -4.15 -0.68
C ALA A 41 0.71 -4.06 -0.91
N ASN A 42 1.18 -3.02 -1.60
CA ASN A 42 2.60 -2.78 -1.80
C ASN A 42 3.33 -2.45 -0.48
N VAL A 43 2.71 -1.64 0.37
CA VAL A 43 3.27 -1.33 1.71
C VAL A 43 3.35 -2.58 2.57
N ASP A 44 2.34 -3.46 2.54
CA ASP A 44 2.38 -4.75 3.23
C ASP A 44 3.52 -5.65 2.72
N VAL A 45 3.78 -5.64 1.40
CA VAL A 45 4.94 -6.36 0.84
C VAL A 45 6.24 -5.77 1.37
N MET A 46 6.39 -4.45 1.38
CA MET A 46 7.58 -3.78 1.92
C MET A 46 7.82 -4.12 3.39
N ILE A 47 6.78 -4.11 4.21
CA ILE A 47 6.87 -4.50 5.63
C ILE A 47 7.38 -5.94 5.78
N ARG A 48 6.87 -6.88 4.98
CA ARG A 48 7.35 -8.29 5.00
C ARG A 48 8.82 -8.40 4.60
N GLN A 49 9.25 -7.65 3.58
CA GLN A 49 10.65 -7.65 3.15
C GLN A 49 11.57 -7.05 4.22
N LEU A 50 11.16 -5.95 4.85
CA LEU A 50 11.91 -5.35 5.97
C LEU A 50 12.03 -6.30 7.15
N ASN A 51 11.00 -7.06 7.49
CA ASN A 51 11.08 -8.10 8.51
C ASN A 51 12.13 -9.16 8.16
N ALA A 52 12.19 -9.59 6.90
CA ALA A 52 13.18 -10.57 6.46
C ALA A 52 14.60 -10.01 6.55
N VAL A 53 14.82 -8.77 6.11
CA VAL A 53 16.13 -8.11 6.17
C VAL A 53 16.56 -7.88 7.63
N GLU A 54 15.66 -7.43 8.50
CA GLU A 54 15.92 -7.26 9.93
C GLU A 54 16.36 -8.60 10.58
N ALA A 55 15.67 -9.69 10.27
CA ALA A 55 16.02 -11.00 10.78
C ALA A 55 17.41 -11.47 10.31
N VAL A 56 17.80 -11.14 9.06
CA VAL A 56 19.17 -11.41 8.57
C VAL A 56 20.18 -10.57 9.32
N ALA A 57 19.93 -9.26 9.50
CA ALA A 57 20.83 -8.36 10.22
C ALA A 57 21.06 -8.83 11.66
N ARG A 58 20.01 -9.24 12.37
CA ARG A 58 20.12 -9.78 13.74
C ARG A 58 20.95 -11.05 13.79
N ARG A 59 20.71 -12.03 12.89
CA ARG A 59 21.53 -13.25 12.83
C ARG A 59 22.99 -12.94 12.51
N SER A 60 23.24 -11.99 11.61
CA SER A 60 24.60 -11.57 11.26
C SER A 60 25.34 -10.88 12.40
N ALA A 61 24.60 -10.21 13.29
CA ALA A 61 25.17 -9.61 14.50
C ALA A 61 25.73 -10.65 15.49
N GLU A 62 25.18 -11.87 15.45
CA GLU A 62 25.59 -13.00 16.31
C GLU A 62 26.81 -13.75 15.79
N LEU A 63 27.22 -13.49 14.53
CA LEU A 63 28.37 -14.18 13.96
C LEU A 63 29.68 -13.78 14.66
N PRO A 64 30.57 -14.76 14.92
CA PRO A 64 31.87 -14.47 15.50
C PRO A 64 32.67 -13.49 14.64
N SER A 65 33.42 -12.63 15.29
CA SER A 65 34.34 -11.70 14.67
C SER A 65 35.70 -12.37 14.58
N ASP A 66 36.27 -12.47 13.42
CA ASP A 66 37.63 -12.99 13.21
C ASP A 66 38.73 -12.00 13.64
N GLY A 67 38.34 -10.77 14.04
CA GLY A 67 39.28 -9.75 14.50
C GLY A 67 40.17 -9.15 13.41
N SER A 68 40.15 -9.69 12.20
CA SER A 68 41.05 -9.28 11.11
C SER A 68 40.62 -8.01 10.37
N THR A 69 39.38 -7.60 10.54
CA THR A 69 38.77 -6.51 9.77
C THR A 69 38.65 -5.24 10.62
N ARG A 70 39.33 -4.16 10.20
CA ARG A 70 39.29 -2.86 10.89
C ARG A 70 37.88 -2.25 10.96
N TYR A 71 37.08 -2.46 9.94
CA TYR A 71 35.71 -1.96 9.86
C TYR A 71 34.73 -3.11 9.68
N ARG A 72 33.67 -3.08 10.45
CA ARG A 72 32.57 -4.04 10.38
C ARG A 72 31.25 -3.32 10.20
N LEU A 73 30.29 -4.01 9.58
CA LEU A 73 28.93 -3.52 9.51
C LEU A 73 28.30 -3.58 10.91
N ASP A 74 27.71 -2.46 11.33
CA ASP A 74 26.95 -2.40 12.58
C ASP A 74 25.54 -2.94 12.35
N TYR A 75 25.43 -4.27 12.42
CA TYR A 75 24.16 -4.96 12.20
C TYR A 75 23.08 -4.57 13.21
N ASN A 76 23.45 -4.24 14.45
CA ASN A 76 22.48 -3.83 15.46
C ASN A 76 21.87 -2.46 15.14
N ARG A 77 22.68 -1.51 14.69
CA ARG A 77 22.23 -0.21 14.23
C ARG A 77 21.36 -0.33 12.99
N LEU A 78 21.79 -1.14 12.03
CA LEU A 78 21.02 -1.42 10.82
C LEU A 78 19.65 -2.02 11.16
N ALA A 79 19.59 -3.01 12.05
CA ALA A 79 18.33 -3.63 12.47
C ALA A 79 17.41 -2.61 13.18
N ALA A 80 17.97 -1.71 14.00
CA ALA A 80 17.18 -0.66 14.66
C ALA A 80 16.59 0.34 13.66
N ASP A 81 17.34 0.74 12.63
CA ASP A 81 16.86 1.65 11.59
C ASP A 81 15.80 0.99 10.72
N ILE A 82 15.97 -0.28 10.37
CA ILE A 82 14.95 -1.07 9.65
C ILE A 82 13.66 -1.15 10.47
N ALA A 83 13.75 -1.37 11.78
CA ALA A 83 12.58 -1.40 12.66
C ALA A 83 11.84 -0.06 12.67
N ARG A 84 12.55 1.08 12.66
CA ARG A 84 11.93 2.42 12.57
C ARG A 84 11.20 2.64 11.25
N ILE A 85 11.84 2.26 10.13
CA ILE A 85 11.22 2.35 8.80
C ILE A 85 9.95 1.52 8.76
N ARG A 86 10.01 0.28 9.24
CA ARG A 86 8.86 -0.62 9.31
C ARG A 86 7.73 -0.02 10.13
N GLN A 87 8.04 0.55 11.30
CA GLN A 87 7.07 1.21 12.15
C GLN A 87 6.37 2.36 11.42
N GLY A 88 7.13 3.20 10.72
CA GLY A 88 6.55 4.30 9.93
C GLY A 88 5.59 3.81 8.83
N LEU A 89 5.89 2.68 8.19
CA LEU A 89 4.98 2.07 7.21
C LEU A 89 3.72 1.51 7.86
N GLN A 90 3.83 0.90 9.03
CA GLN A 90 2.69 0.42 9.81
C GLN A 90 1.79 1.57 10.27
N ASP A 91 2.37 2.66 10.74
CA ASP A 91 1.65 3.86 11.15
C ASP A 91 0.92 4.51 9.97
N TYR A 92 1.49 4.43 8.76
CA TYR A 92 0.83 4.87 7.54
C TYR A 92 -0.41 4.03 7.21
N LEU A 93 -0.34 2.72 7.37
CA LEU A 93 -1.48 1.82 7.13
C LEU A 93 -2.58 1.95 8.19
N ALA A 94 -2.22 2.26 9.42
CA ALA A 94 -3.13 2.41 10.55
C ALA A 94 -2.92 3.76 11.26
N PRO A 95 -3.27 4.89 10.61
CA PRO A 95 -3.01 6.20 11.19
C PRO A 95 -3.79 6.39 12.49
N SER A 96 -3.07 6.60 13.59
CA SER A 96 -3.64 7.00 14.86
C SER A 96 -3.95 8.50 14.85
N ARG A 97 -5.13 8.88 15.35
CA ARG A 97 -5.64 10.28 15.33
C ARG A 97 -4.78 11.26 16.13
N ALA A 98 -3.77 10.84 16.85
CA ALA A 98 -3.00 11.67 17.77
C ALA A 98 -1.52 11.28 17.82
N GLN A 99 -0.87 11.04 16.69
CA GLN A 99 0.57 10.85 16.71
C GLN A 99 1.28 12.19 16.51
N PRO A 100 2.07 12.68 17.52
CA PRO A 100 3.09 13.65 17.25
C PRO A 100 4.05 13.01 16.23
N ARG A 101 4.34 13.71 15.15
CA ARG A 101 5.37 13.26 14.20
C ARG A 101 6.73 13.42 14.89
N ASP A 102 7.17 12.36 15.52
CA ASP A 102 8.54 12.27 15.99
C ASP A 102 9.37 11.83 14.78
N ALA A 103 10.03 12.78 14.15
CA ALA A 103 10.96 12.51 13.06
C ALA A 103 12.27 11.95 13.64
N ALA A 104 12.23 10.68 14.05
CA ALA A 104 13.44 10.00 14.44
C ALA A 104 14.36 9.86 13.23
N GLU A 105 15.47 10.57 13.23
CA GLU A 105 16.46 10.54 12.18
C GLU A 105 17.14 9.15 12.12
N LEU A 106 17.25 8.59 10.91
CA LEU A 106 18.00 7.36 10.69
C LEU A 106 19.50 7.68 10.79
N SER A 107 20.29 6.79 11.38
CA SER A 107 21.73 7.06 11.56
C SER A 107 22.49 7.05 10.25
N GLY A 108 22.12 6.20 9.29
CA GLY A 108 22.75 6.08 7.98
C GLY A 108 24.21 5.63 7.99
N GLN A 109 24.81 5.48 9.16
CA GLN A 109 26.21 5.09 9.34
C GLN A 109 26.29 3.71 9.99
N TYR A 110 26.52 2.69 9.18
CA TYR A 110 26.52 1.28 9.62
C TYR A 110 27.90 0.65 9.70
N GLN A 111 28.96 1.46 9.63
CA GLN A 111 30.34 1.01 9.89
C GLN A 111 30.69 1.22 11.34
N ARG A 112 31.28 0.21 11.94
CA ARG A 112 31.82 0.26 13.29
C ARG A 112 33.30 -0.09 13.26
N GLU A 113 34.10 0.69 13.97
CA GLU A 113 35.53 0.39 14.16
C GLU A 113 35.69 -0.90 14.98
N GLY A 114 36.46 -1.83 14.46
CA GLY A 114 36.80 -3.07 15.17
C GLY A 114 37.63 -2.75 16.42
N ALA A 115 37.45 -3.55 17.45
CA ALA A 115 38.36 -3.45 18.62
C ALA A 115 39.79 -3.74 18.15
N GLN A 116 40.69 -2.79 18.32
CA GLN A 116 42.10 -3.05 18.13
C GLN A 116 42.56 -4.00 19.23
N PRO A 117 43.41 -5.00 18.90
CA PRO A 117 43.99 -5.90 19.89
C PRO A 117 44.90 -5.17 20.87
#